data_09fe164544b2184c77263de8fcbec89e
#
_entry.id   09fe164544b2184c77263de8fcbec89e
#
_cell.length_a   1.000
_cell.length_b   1.000
_cell.length_c   1.000
_cell.angle_alpha   90.00
_cell.angle_beta   90.00
_cell.angle_gamma   90.00
#
_symmetry.space_group_name_H-M   'P 1'
#
loop_
_entity.id
_entity.type
_entity.pdbx_description
1 polymer ?
#
loop_
_entity_poly.entity_id
_entity_poly.type
_entity_poly.pdbx_seq_one_letter_code
_entity_poly.pdbx_strand_id
1 'polypeptide(L)'
;MRLFRKLLAELFSLALVAGVLLIAWSIKVVKLSSIDGERVFSLESASSQGLRKTELSVQDYAKVKGESVTFSLNGKDGEETVREILSLYNARVLFVEEASNVRSYYCYTSRWNHQIAVGGYAVNLHIALSKERCAVGTPMIFDGF
;
A
#
# COMPACT_ATOMS: atom_id res chain seq x y z
N MET A 1 45.46 -15.03 11.17
CA MET A 1 44.54 -14.41 12.12
C MET A 1 44.10 -12.98 11.71
N ARG A 2 44.97 -12.05 11.36
CA ARG A 2 44.55 -10.68 10.97
C ARG A 2 43.75 -10.61 9.67
N LEU A 3 44.05 -11.43 8.69
CA LEU A 3 43.32 -11.48 7.41
C LEU A 3 41.89 -12.00 7.59
N PHE A 4 41.71 -13.04 8.38
CA PHE A 4 40.43 -13.64 8.71
C PHE A 4 39.51 -12.66 9.45
N ARG A 5 40.04 -11.89 10.40
CA ARG A 5 39.30 -10.85 11.12
C ARG A 5 38.84 -9.72 10.19
N LYS A 6 39.68 -9.30 9.24
CA LYS A 6 39.33 -8.29 8.24
C LYS A 6 38.19 -8.79 7.33
N LEU A 7 38.29 -10.02 6.83
CA LEU A 7 37.28 -10.63 5.96
C LEU A 7 35.94 -10.76 6.69
N LEU A 8 35.93 -11.15 7.95
CA LEU A 8 34.73 -11.23 8.78
C LEU A 8 34.11 -9.85 9.02
N ALA A 9 34.90 -8.83 9.26
CA ALA A 9 34.41 -7.46 9.45
C ALA A 9 33.79 -6.90 8.16
N GLU A 10 34.38 -7.16 6.99
CA GLU A 10 33.87 -6.75 5.70
C GLU A 10 32.55 -7.47 5.36
N LEU A 11 32.46 -8.77 5.60
CA LEU A 11 31.22 -9.55 5.42
C LEU A 11 30.10 -9.05 6.34
N PHE A 12 30.43 -8.77 7.61
CA PHE A 12 29.46 -8.23 8.55
C PHE A 12 28.95 -6.84 8.15
N SER A 13 29.87 -5.96 7.70
CA SER A 13 29.51 -4.64 7.18
C SER A 13 28.60 -4.73 5.96
N LEU A 14 28.90 -5.62 5.01
CA LEU A 14 28.10 -5.83 3.81
C LEU A 14 26.69 -6.35 4.16
N ALA A 15 26.58 -7.30 5.10
CA ALA A 15 25.31 -7.83 5.58
C ALA A 15 24.46 -6.75 6.26
N LEU A 16 25.09 -5.87 7.04
CA LEU A 16 24.43 -4.77 7.72
C LEU A 16 23.88 -3.74 6.74
N VAL A 17 24.67 -3.36 5.72
CA VAL A 17 24.22 -2.45 4.65
C VAL A 17 23.08 -3.08 3.86
N ALA A 18 23.18 -4.35 3.49
CA ALA A 18 22.10 -5.06 2.80
C ALA A 18 20.82 -5.11 3.64
N GLY A 19 20.94 -5.35 4.94
CA GLY A 19 19.80 -5.33 5.88
C GLY A 19 19.13 -3.96 5.95
N VAL A 20 19.90 -2.88 6.05
CA VAL A 20 19.37 -1.50 6.06
C VAL A 20 18.65 -1.17 4.74
N LEU A 21 19.23 -1.56 3.60
CA LEU A 21 18.60 -1.35 2.29
C LEU A 21 17.30 -2.12 2.14
N LEU A 22 17.24 -3.36 2.64
CA LEU A 22 16.00 -4.17 2.63
C LEU A 22 14.91 -3.54 3.51
N ILE A 23 15.26 -3.04 4.70
CA ILE A 23 14.32 -2.33 5.58
C ILE A 23 13.84 -1.05 4.91
N ALA A 24 14.72 -0.24 4.36
CA ALA A 24 14.36 0.98 3.65
C ALA A 24 13.44 0.69 2.45
N TRP A 25 13.66 -0.40 1.76
CA TRP A 25 12.83 -0.81 0.62
C TRP A 25 11.45 -1.32 1.07
N SER A 26 11.37 -2.11 2.14
CA SER A 26 10.10 -2.56 2.70
C SER A 26 9.23 -1.40 3.17
N ILE A 27 9.80 -0.38 3.82
CA ILE A 27 9.10 0.84 4.22
C ILE A 27 8.55 1.60 2.99
N LYS A 28 9.27 1.59 1.87
CA LYS A 28 8.83 2.23 0.63
C LYS A 28 7.67 1.50 -0.05
N VAL A 29 7.57 0.18 0.12
CA VAL A 29 6.53 -0.68 -0.48
C VAL A 29 5.27 -0.71 0.39
N VAL A 30 5.41 -0.82 1.71
CA VAL A 30 4.29 -0.87 2.66
C VAL A 30 3.92 0.56 3.08
N LYS A 31 2.92 1.13 2.43
CA LYS A 31 2.49 2.53 2.63
C LYS A 31 1.32 2.66 3.61
N LEU A 32 0.51 1.62 3.72
CA LEU A 32 -0.69 1.59 4.55
C LEU A 32 -0.45 0.95 5.93
N SER A 33 0.79 0.97 6.44
CA SER A 33 1.18 0.34 7.71
C SER A 33 0.41 0.85 8.94
N SER A 34 -0.13 2.07 8.85
CA SER A 34 -0.91 2.69 9.94
C SER A 34 -2.38 2.27 9.97
N ILE A 35 -2.82 1.43 9.05
CA ILE A 35 -4.18 0.90 9.00
C ILE A 35 -4.14 -0.59 9.33
N ASP A 36 -4.91 -0.99 10.33
CA ASP A 36 -5.09 -2.39 10.70
C ASP A 36 -6.22 -3.01 9.89
N GLY A 37 -6.01 -4.22 9.40
CA GLY A 37 -6.98 -4.94 8.59
C GLY A 37 -6.36 -6.06 7.76
N GLU A 38 -7.17 -6.67 6.93
CA GLU A 38 -6.72 -7.66 5.95
C GLU A 38 -5.96 -6.95 4.83
N ARG A 39 -4.67 -7.25 4.73
CA ARG A 39 -3.76 -6.63 3.75
C ARG A 39 -3.52 -7.54 2.57
N VAL A 40 -3.62 -6.97 1.36
CA VAL A 40 -3.35 -7.65 0.11
C VAL A 40 -2.42 -6.79 -0.74
N PHE A 41 -1.40 -7.42 -1.31
CA PHE A 41 -0.50 -6.81 -2.28
C PHE A 41 -0.84 -7.31 -3.67
N SER A 42 -1.05 -6.39 -4.58
CA SER A 42 -1.21 -6.67 -6.00
C SER A 42 0.14 -6.57 -6.69
N LEU A 43 0.52 -7.62 -7.41
CA LEU A 43 1.82 -7.76 -8.05
C LEU A 43 1.67 -7.69 -9.58
N GLU A 44 2.69 -7.19 -10.25
CA GLU A 44 2.80 -7.33 -11.70
C GLU A 44 2.89 -8.81 -12.08
N SER A 45 2.07 -9.21 -13.05
CA SER A 45 2.03 -10.55 -13.57
C SER A 45 1.94 -10.51 -15.09
N ALA A 46 2.58 -11.47 -15.76
CA ALA A 46 2.43 -11.67 -17.20
C ALA A 46 1.03 -12.21 -17.56
N SER A 47 0.27 -12.70 -16.58
CA SER A 47 -1.12 -13.14 -16.74
C SER A 47 -2.08 -11.96 -16.61
N SER A 48 -3.19 -11.99 -17.35
CA SER A 48 -4.29 -11.04 -17.22
C SER A 48 -4.98 -11.09 -15.86
N GLN A 49 -4.80 -12.18 -15.11
CA GLN A 49 -5.20 -12.28 -13.70
C GLN A 49 -4.05 -11.78 -12.84
N GLY A 50 -4.22 -10.63 -12.21
CA GLY A 50 -3.23 -10.08 -11.28
C GLY A 50 -2.88 -11.07 -10.17
N LEU A 51 -1.58 -11.17 -9.86
CA LEU A 51 -1.11 -11.99 -8.74
C LEU A 51 -1.34 -11.23 -7.43
N ARG A 52 -1.98 -11.88 -6.46
CA ARG A 52 -2.29 -11.32 -5.14
C ARG A 52 -1.55 -12.09 -4.07
N LYS A 53 -1.01 -11.39 -3.08
CA LYS A 53 -0.34 -11.99 -1.92
C LYS A 53 -0.67 -11.23 -0.65
N THR A 54 -0.84 -11.95 0.44
CA THR A 54 -0.97 -11.37 1.79
C THR A 54 0.39 -11.17 2.44
N GLU A 55 1.40 -11.91 2.00
CA GLU A 55 2.78 -11.81 2.46
C GLU A 55 3.73 -11.68 1.26
N LEU A 56 4.74 -10.83 1.39
CA LEU A 56 5.73 -10.60 0.35
C LEU A 56 7.04 -11.32 0.67
N SER A 57 7.57 -12.03 -0.33
CA SER A 57 8.97 -12.45 -0.33
C SER A 57 9.87 -11.33 -0.85
N VAL A 58 11.18 -11.41 -0.61
CA VAL A 58 12.14 -10.39 -1.08
C VAL A 58 12.04 -10.14 -2.60
N GLN A 59 11.75 -11.19 -3.38
CA GLN A 59 11.61 -11.11 -4.84
C GLN A 59 10.33 -10.39 -5.29
N ASP A 60 9.32 -10.34 -4.42
CA ASP A 60 8.03 -9.73 -4.74
C ASP A 60 8.09 -8.20 -4.65
N TYR A 61 8.96 -7.64 -3.81
CA TYR A 61 9.03 -6.19 -3.56
C TYR A 61 9.17 -5.34 -4.83
N ALA A 62 9.93 -5.82 -5.81
CA ALA A 62 10.12 -5.13 -7.08
C ALA A 62 8.89 -5.18 -7.99
N LYS A 63 7.95 -6.09 -7.73
CA LYS A 63 6.77 -6.36 -8.56
C LYS A 63 5.48 -5.78 -7.98
N VAL A 64 5.52 -5.17 -6.80
CA VAL A 64 4.33 -4.61 -6.15
C VAL A 64 3.82 -3.43 -6.95
N LYS A 65 2.60 -3.54 -7.48
CA LYS A 65 1.86 -2.45 -8.16
C LYS A 65 0.99 -1.67 -7.18
N GLY A 66 0.50 -2.32 -6.14
CA GLY A 66 -0.37 -1.69 -5.17
C GLY A 66 -0.53 -2.51 -3.89
N GLU A 67 -1.02 -1.83 -2.89
CA GLU A 67 -1.35 -2.38 -1.58
C GLU A 67 -2.77 -1.97 -1.24
N SER A 68 -3.55 -2.88 -0.68
CA SER A 68 -4.88 -2.59 -0.14
C SER A 68 -5.03 -3.18 1.25
N VAL A 69 -5.80 -2.49 2.09
CA VAL A 69 -6.17 -2.95 3.44
C VAL A 69 -7.67 -2.83 3.57
N THR A 70 -8.32 -3.92 3.94
CA THR A 70 -9.77 -3.97 4.17
C THR A 70 -10.06 -4.25 5.64
N PHE A 71 -11.01 -3.52 6.22
CA PHE A 71 -11.42 -3.69 7.60
C PHE A 71 -12.92 -3.43 7.79
N SER A 72 -13.48 -4.01 8.86
CA SER A 72 -14.87 -3.80 9.25
C SER A 72 -15.03 -2.51 10.04
N LEU A 73 -16.10 -1.78 9.79
CA LEU A 73 -16.41 -0.53 10.50
C LEU A 73 -16.85 -0.77 11.96
N ASN A 74 -17.40 -1.95 12.26
CA ASN A 74 -17.82 -2.34 13.61
C ASN A 74 -18.75 -1.29 14.29
N GLY A 75 -19.68 -0.72 13.50
CA GLY A 75 -20.60 0.31 13.97
C GLY A 75 -20.06 1.74 14.00
N LYS A 76 -18.81 1.96 13.56
CA LYS A 76 -18.27 3.31 13.38
C LYS A 76 -18.93 4.00 12.19
N ASP A 77 -18.99 5.33 12.25
CA ASP A 77 -19.42 6.14 11.11
C ASP A 77 -18.42 6.03 9.96
N GLY A 78 -18.91 5.61 8.79
CA GLY A 78 -18.06 5.40 7.60
C GLY A 78 -17.48 6.70 7.07
N GLU A 79 -18.24 7.79 7.07
CA GLU A 79 -17.76 9.10 6.59
C GLU A 79 -16.73 9.70 7.54
N GLU A 80 -16.88 9.48 8.83
CA GLU A 80 -15.87 9.88 9.82
C GLU A 80 -14.58 9.08 9.61
N THR A 81 -14.71 7.76 9.39
CA THR A 81 -13.56 6.91 9.07
C THR A 81 -12.82 7.39 7.82
N VAL A 82 -13.53 7.78 6.76
CA VAL A 82 -12.92 8.37 5.55
C VAL A 82 -12.16 9.65 5.88
N ARG A 83 -12.75 10.56 6.69
CA ARG A 83 -12.07 11.80 7.12
C ARG A 83 -10.80 11.53 7.93
N GLU A 84 -10.82 10.52 8.82
CA GLU A 84 -9.65 10.10 9.58
C GLU A 84 -8.53 9.60 8.66
N ILE A 85 -8.85 8.77 7.65
CA ILE A 85 -7.89 8.26 6.67
C ILE A 85 -7.31 9.40 5.84
N LEU A 86 -8.13 10.33 5.35
CA LEU A 86 -7.69 11.50 4.60
C LEU A 86 -6.73 12.36 5.43
N SER A 87 -7.05 12.58 6.70
CA SER A 87 -6.19 13.32 7.64
C SER A 87 -4.88 12.58 7.89
N LEU A 88 -4.94 11.26 8.15
CA LEU A 88 -3.77 10.42 8.41
C LEU A 88 -2.73 10.50 7.29
N TYR A 89 -3.18 10.52 6.04
CA TYR A 89 -2.28 10.57 4.87
C TYR A 89 -2.11 11.96 4.27
N ASN A 90 -2.70 12.99 4.89
CA ASN A 90 -2.75 14.35 4.34
C ASN A 90 -3.22 14.34 2.88
N ALA A 91 -4.30 13.62 2.64
CA ALA A 91 -4.85 13.40 1.31
C ALA A 91 -6.05 14.30 1.04
N ARG A 92 -6.26 14.62 -0.23
CA ARG A 92 -7.44 15.34 -0.71
C ARG A 92 -8.24 14.46 -1.66
N VAL A 93 -9.56 14.56 -1.58
CA VAL A 93 -10.47 13.93 -2.52
C VAL A 93 -10.41 14.68 -3.85
N LEU A 94 -10.25 13.94 -4.95
CA LEU A 94 -10.28 14.48 -6.31
C LEU A 94 -11.68 14.35 -6.90
N PHE A 95 -12.29 13.17 -6.75
CA PHE A 95 -13.67 12.90 -7.12
C PHE A 95 -14.20 11.69 -6.37
N VAL A 96 -15.52 11.49 -6.43
CA VAL A 96 -16.24 10.39 -5.77
C VAL A 96 -17.14 9.73 -6.79
N GLU A 97 -17.21 8.41 -6.76
CA GLU A 97 -18.14 7.58 -7.51
C GLU A 97 -18.97 6.73 -6.57
N GLU A 98 -20.22 6.46 -6.93
CA GLU A 98 -21.11 5.60 -6.17
C GLU A 98 -21.70 4.54 -7.09
N ALA A 99 -21.45 3.28 -6.76
CA ALA A 99 -21.95 2.14 -7.52
C ALA A 99 -22.20 0.96 -6.57
N SER A 100 -23.34 0.26 -6.76
CA SER A 100 -23.66 -0.98 -6.02
C SER A 100 -23.55 -0.85 -4.49
N ASN A 101 -23.99 0.29 -3.93
CA ASN A 101 -23.89 0.60 -2.49
C ASN A 101 -22.46 0.74 -1.96
N VAL A 102 -21.50 0.96 -2.82
CA VAL A 102 -20.12 1.31 -2.49
C VAL A 102 -19.87 2.72 -2.94
N ARG A 103 -19.33 3.56 -2.04
CA ARG A 103 -18.85 4.90 -2.35
C ARG A 103 -17.33 4.88 -2.44
N SER A 104 -16.81 5.22 -3.61
CA SER A 104 -15.38 5.22 -3.93
C SER A 104 -14.85 6.64 -3.96
N TYR A 105 -13.87 6.93 -3.11
CA TYR A 105 -13.17 8.20 -3.04
C TYR A 105 -11.82 8.06 -3.72
N TYR A 106 -11.62 8.77 -4.80
CA TYR A 106 -10.34 8.84 -5.53
C TYR A 106 -9.57 10.04 -5.04
N CYS A 107 -8.41 9.80 -4.45
CA CYS A 107 -7.69 10.79 -3.67
C CYS A 107 -6.25 10.93 -4.14
N TYR A 108 -5.64 12.03 -3.72
CA TYR A 108 -4.23 12.31 -3.92
C TYR A 108 -3.58 12.73 -2.61
N THR A 109 -2.40 12.19 -2.35
CA THR A 109 -1.49 12.63 -1.30
C THR A 109 -0.12 12.92 -1.87
N SER A 110 0.54 13.98 -1.38
CA SER A 110 1.93 14.30 -1.75
C SER A 110 2.97 13.41 -1.08
N ARG A 111 2.55 12.51 -0.17
CA ARG A 111 3.47 11.59 0.52
C ARG A 111 4.06 10.51 -0.39
N TRP A 112 3.37 10.20 -1.49
CA TRP A 112 3.76 9.10 -2.40
C TRP A 112 3.87 9.58 -3.84
N ASN A 113 4.95 9.17 -4.50
CA ASN A 113 5.20 9.53 -5.90
C ASN A 113 4.51 8.59 -6.91
N HIS A 114 4.15 7.36 -6.47
CA HIS A 114 3.48 6.39 -7.35
C HIS A 114 2.01 6.77 -7.48
N GLN A 115 1.58 7.01 -8.70
CA GLN A 115 0.22 7.44 -9.04
C GLN A 115 -0.23 6.82 -10.36
N ILE A 116 -1.53 6.71 -10.54
CA ILE A 116 -2.16 6.27 -11.79
C ILE A 116 -3.15 7.34 -12.28
N ALA A 117 -3.38 7.37 -13.58
CA ALA A 117 -4.38 8.27 -14.15
C ALA A 117 -5.77 7.58 -14.12
N VAL A 118 -6.73 8.23 -13.46
CA VAL A 118 -8.13 7.79 -13.39
C VAL A 118 -9.01 8.99 -13.70
N GLY A 119 -9.84 8.90 -14.74
CA GLY A 119 -10.73 10.01 -15.13
C GLY A 119 -10.00 11.32 -15.43
N GLY A 120 -8.73 11.28 -15.84
CA GLY A 120 -7.90 12.46 -16.08
C GLY A 120 -7.22 13.02 -14.83
N TYR A 121 -7.40 12.42 -13.66
CA TYR A 121 -6.78 12.81 -12.40
C TYR A 121 -5.62 11.88 -12.04
N ALA A 122 -4.59 12.44 -11.39
CA ALA A 122 -3.50 11.65 -10.81
C ALA A 122 -3.93 11.14 -9.44
N VAL A 123 -4.26 9.86 -9.34
CA VAL A 123 -4.75 9.19 -8.13
C VAL A 123 -3.64 8.35 -7.53
N ASN A 124 -3.45 8.43 -6.21
CA ASN A 124 -2.51 7.57 -5.49
C ASN A 124 -3.02 7.04 -4.15
N LEU A 125 -4.27 7.37 -3.82
CA LEU A 125 -5.01 6.81 -2.70
C LEU A 125 -6.46 6.61 -3.12
N HIS A 126 -6.99 5.42 -2.89
CA HIS A 126 -8.38 5.06 -3.17
C HIS A 126 -9.00 4.52 -1.89
N ILE A 127 -10.18 5.03 -1.53
CA ILE A 127 -10.95 4.58 -0.37
C ILE A 127 -12.31 4.11 -0.89
N ALA A 128 -12.67 2.86 -0.62
CA ALA A 128 -13.97 2.31 -0.93
C ALA A 128 -14.74 2.07 0.37
N LEU A 129 -15.90 2.68 0.48
CA LEU A 129 -16.76 2.62 1.66
C LEU A 129 -18.07 1.91 1.32
N SER A 130 -18.37 0.85 2.04
CA SER A 130 -19.69 0.22 2.08
C SER A 130 -20.32 0.42 3.46
N LYS A 131 -21.51 -0.11 3.65
CA LYS A 131 -22.24 0.00 4.93
C LYS A 131 -21.48 -0.61 6.11
N GLU A 132 -20.73 -1.70 5.88
CA GLU A 132 -20.12 -2.50 6.95
C GLU A 132 -18.59 -2.52 6.90
N ARG A 133 -18.00 -2.19 5.75
CA ARG A 133 -16.57 -2.32 5.52
C ARG A 133 -16.00 -1.08 4.84
N CYS A 134 -14.72 -0.85 5.10
CA CYS A 134 -13.92 0.12 4.39
C CYS A 134 -12.68 -0.57 3.83
N ALA A 135 -12.32 -0.25 2.60
CA ALA A 135 -11.06 -0.64 2.00
C ALA A 135 -10.27 0.59 1.58
N VAL A 136 -8.96 0.53 1.77
CA VAL A 136 -8.03 1.60 1.40
C VAL A 136 -6.96 1.00 0.52
N GLY A 137 -6.68 1.60 -0.63
CA GLY A 137 -5.67 1.12 -1.57
C GLY A 137 -4.75 2.22 -2.07
N THR A 138 -3.52 1.84 -2.38
CA THR A 138 -2.53 2.72 -3.01
C THR A 138 -1.80 1.99 -4.13
N PRO A 139 -1.71 2.55 -5.35
CA PRO A 139 -2.34 3.79 -5.78
C PRO A 139 -3.86 3.66 -5.90
N MET A 140 -4.38 2.43 -6.01
CA MET A 140 -5.78 2.07 -6.16
C MET A 140 -6.05 0.69 -5.56
N ILE A 141 -7.31 0.39 -5.24
CA ILE A 141 -7.78 -0.96 -4.91
C ILE A 141 -7.91 -1.70 -6.24
N PHE A 142 -7.05 -2.70 -6.45
CA PHE A 142 -7.07 -3.54 -7.66
C PHE A 142 -7.94 -4.78 -7.49
N ASP A 143 -8.45 -5.01 -6.29
CA ASP A 143 -9.26 -6.15 -5.93
C ASP A 143 -10.73 -5.75 -5.86
N GLY A 144 -11.65 -6.72 -6.02
CA GLY A 144 -13.06 -6.50 -5.76
C GLY A 144 -13.29 -6.17 -4.29
N PHE A 145 -14.17 -5.21 -4.05
CA PHE A 145 -14.57 -4.77 -2.70
C PHE A 145 -16.02 -5.19 -2.43
#